data_0f097ee07e6aa50b5e87e1c18999d6e5
#
_entry.id   0f097ee07e6aa50b5e87e1c18999d6e5
#
_cell.length_a   1.000
_cell.length_b   1.000
_cell.length_c   1.000
_cell.angle_alpha   90.00
_cell.angle_beta   90.00
_cell.angle_gamma   90.00
#
_symmetry.space_group_name_H-M   'P 1'
#
loop_
_entity.id
_entity.type
_entity.pdbx_description
1 polymer ?
#
loop_
_entity_poly.entity_id
_entity_poly.type
_entity_poly.pdbx_seq_one_letter_code
_entity_poly.pdbx_strand_id
1 'polypeptide(L)'
;GVDGLLFFLDEVPLPVYIAFPVAPLLVTGIVLRNEEQTIHKRDDQFPNFIRSLGSAENAKQATTSAVLETLREKDFGDLSPNINRLYRRLRMRLDPDQAWGEFSIESRSYLIQKFSEMFLVGRQMGGNTKLLGEIISSNMNQVNQLRTQRKQATTTLIGLLYGITAAATFAFFIGLEVVNILADFSTTLEVSQFNIGQIIHPGQYNIPLIEYLLLLVILFNAALSAVMIRTIDGGNKATAYIHFVMLTWLGCLVAIFTREVVSVILAI
;
A
#
# COMPACT_ATOMS: atom_id res chain seq x y z
N GLY A 1 26.00 -30.40 -10.05
CA GLY A 1 25.92 -29.59 -8.89
C GLY A 1 26.04 -28.09 -9.18
N VAL A 2 27.21 -27.47 -8.98
CA VAL A 2 27.37 -25.99 -9.06
C VAL A 2 27.37 -25.50 -10.50
N ASP A 3 27.87 -26.28 -11.45
CA ASP A 3 27.94 -25.92 -12.87
C ASP A 3 26.57 -25.82 -13.53
N GLY A 4 25.61 -26.63 -13.10
CA GLY A 4 24.21 -26.55 -13.59
C GLY A 4 23.47 -25.30 -13.09
N LEU A 5 23.81 -24.82 -11.88
CA LEU A 5 23.23 -23.60 -11.31
C LEU A 5 23.83 -22.36 -11.99
N LEU A 6 25.12 -22.38 -12.32
CA LEU A 6 25.79 -21.29 -13.04
C LEU A 6 25.29 -21.18 -14.47
N PHE A 7 24.98 -22.31 -15.15
CA PHE A 7 24.41 -22.31 -16.48
C PHE A 7 22.99 -21.72 -16.50
N PHE A 8 22.16 -22.02 -15.49
CA PHE A 8 20.82 -21.39 -15.34
C PHE A 8 20.91 -19.89 -15.06
N LEU A 9 21.94 -19.45 -14.38
CA LEU A 9 22.13 -18.04 -14.04
C LEU A 9 22.58 -17.22 -15.25
N ASP A 10 23.29 -17.79 -16.21
CA ASP A 10 23.77 -17.09 -17.41
C ASP A 10 22.63 -16.79 -18.43
N GLU A 11 21.52 -17.55 -18.39
CA GLU A 11 20.34 -17.35 -19.26
C GLU A 11 19.30 -16.37 -18.66
N VAL A 12 19.42 -15.99 -17.38
CA VAL A 12 18.41 -15.14 -16.73
C VAL A 12 18.68 -13.66 -17.03
N PRO A 13 17.70 -12.92 -17.59
CA PRO A 13 17.86 -11.48 -17.87
C PRO A 13 18.18 -10.69 -16.60
N LEU A 14 19.10 -9.74 -16.68
CA LEU A 14 19.54 -8.88 -15.58
C LEU A 14 18.42 -8.29 -14.71
N PRO A 15 17.27 -7.83 -15.25
CA PRO A 15 16.16 -7.32 -14.45
C PRO A 15 15.61 -8.31 -13.43
N VAL A 16 15.69 -9.62 -13.69
CA VAL A 16 15.20 -10.66 -12.77
C VAL A 16 16.02 -10.72 -11.48
N TYR A 17 17.34 -10.45 -11.56
CA TYR A 17 18.21 -10.42 -10.39
C TYR A 17 17.85 -9.30 -9.41
N ILE A 18 17.22 -8.22 -9.89
CA ILE A 18 16.73 -7.13 -9.04
C ILE A 18 15.33 -7.44 -8.54
N ALA A 19 14.48 -8.04 -9.35
CA ALA A 19 13.10 -8.37 -9.00
C ALA A 19 12.99 -9.41 -7.88
N PHE A 20 13.90 -10.40 -7.86
CA PHE A 20 13.87 -11.51 -6.91
C PHE A 20 14.15 -11.11 -5.44
N PRO A 21 15.21 -10.35 -5.11
CA PRO A 21 15.50 -9.93 -3.74
C PRO A 21 14.44 -9.01 -3.13
N VAL A 22 13.67 -8.33 -3.98
CA VAL A 22 12.61 -7.40 -3.54
C VAL A 22 11.30 -8.13 -3.22
N ALA A 23 11.10 -9.34 -3.75
CA ALA A 23 9.88 -10.15 -3.56
C ALA A 23 9.48 -10.39 -2.08
N PRO A 24 10.39 -10.69 -1.11
CA PRO A 24 10.01 -10.89 0.28
C PRO A 24 9.35 -9.68 0.95
N LEU A 25 9.66 -8.45 0.48
CA LEU A 25 9.03 -7.24 1.00
C LEU A 25 7.52 -7.19 0.70
N LEU A 26 7.07 -7.85 -0.35
CA LEU A 26 5.66 -7.95 -0.69
C LEU A 26 4.87 -8.72 0.37
N VAL A 27 5.41 -9.81 0.89
CA VAL A 27 4.77 -10.60 1.95
C VAL A 27 4.58 -9.76 3.20
N THR A 28 5.62 -9.03 3.61
CA THR A 28 5.55 -8.10 4.75
C THR A 28 4.48 -7.03 4.52
N GLY A 29 4.43 -6.46 3.31
CA GLY A 29 3.43 -5.46 2.94
C GLY A 29 1.99 -5.99 2.99
N ILE A 30 1.73 -7.21 2.50
CA ILE A 30 0.40 -7.83 2.51
C ILE A 30 -0.08 -8.10 3.95
N VAL A 31 0.78 -8.63 4.81
CA VAL A 31 0.44 -8.92 6.22
C VAL A 31 0.04 -7.63 6.94
N LEU A 32 0.83 -6.57 6.82
CA LEU A 32 0.54 -5.28 7.43
C LEU A 32 -0.76 -4.67 6.88
N ARG A 33 -1.02 -4.82 5.59
CA ARG A 33 -2.25 -4.32 4.95
C ARG A 33 -3.51 -5.01 5.47
N ASN A 34 -3.45 -6.32 5.71
CA ASN A 34 -4.58 -7.09 6.22
C ASN A 34 -4.95 -6.66 7.66
N GLU A 35 -3.96 -6.42 8.52
CA GLU A 35 -4.21 -5.90 9.87
C GLU A 35 -4.87 -4.52 9.82
N GLU A 36 -4.39 -3.65 8.98
CA GLU A 36 -4.94 -2.31 8.82
C GLU A 36 -6.37 -2.31 8.28
N GLN A 37 -6.68 -3.17 7.30
CA GLN A 37 -8.05 -3.31 6.81
C GLN A 37 -9.02 -3.75 7.90
N THR A 38 -8.60 -4.62 8.80
CA THR A 38 -9.42 -5.05 9.95
C THR A 38 -9.70 -3.89 10.90
N ILE A 39 -8.71 -3.03 11.16
CA ILE A 39 -8.88 -1.83 11.98
C ILE A 39 -9.87 -0.86 11.31
N HIS A 40 -9.72 -0.61 10.01
CA HIS A 40 -10.63 0.26 9.27
C HIS A 40 -12.08 -0.24 9.27
N LYS A 41 -12.31 -1.54 9.13
CA LYS A 41 -13.66 -2.12 9.22
C LYS A 41 -14.29 -1.88 10.59
N ARG A 42 -13.50 -1.96 11.67
CA ARG A 42 -13.98 -1.62 13.02
C ARG A 42 -14.30 -0.15 13.14
N ASP A 43 -13.46 0.73 12.59
CA ASP A 43 -13.71 2.17 12.56
C ASP A 43 -15.01 2.51 11.82
N ASP A 44 -15.34 1.82 10.75
CA ASP A 44 -16.56 2.03 9.96
C ASP A 44 -17.82 1.57 10.71
N GLN A 45 -17.70 0.58 11.59
CA GLN A 45 -18.84 0.06 12.39
C GLN A 45 -19.08 0.84 13.69
N PHE A 46 -18.05 1.46 14.24
CA PHE A 46 -18.14 2.15 15.52
C PHE A 46 -19.18 3.29 15.57
N PRO A 47 -19.36 4.14 14.52
CA PRO A 47 -20.41 5.15 14.49
C PRO A 47 -21.82 4.60 14.70
N ASN A 48 -22.14 3.47 14.09
CA ASN A 48 -23.42 2.80 14.22
C ASN A 48 -23.61 2.21 15.64
N PHE A 49 -22.53 1.64 16.18
CA PHE A 49 -22.55 1.11 17.55
C PHE A 49 -22.78 2.21 18.56
N ILE A 50 -22.01 3.31 18.56
CA ILE A 50 -22.11 4.37 19.58
C ILE A 50 -23.43 5.13 19.50
N ARG A 51 -23.97 5.34 18.28
CA ARG A 51 -25.29 5.92 18.07
C ARG A 51 -26.39 5.03 18.66
N SER A 52 -26.32 3.73 18.36
CA SER A 52 -27.28 2.75 18.90
C SER A 52 -27.23 2.66 20.42
N LEU A 53 -26.02 2.70 20.98
CA LEU A 53 -25.79 2.69 22.41
C LEU A 53 -26.39 3.93 23.07
N GLY A 54 -26.05 5.12 22.61
CA GLY A 54 -26.56 6.37 23.20
C GLY A 54 -28.08 6.50 23.10
N SER A 55 -28.65 6.10 21.95
CA SER A 55 -30.12 6.10 21.80
C SER A 55 -30.83 5.13 22.72
N ALA A 56 -30.28 3.93 22.87
CA ALA A 56 -30.88 2.90 23.72
C ALA A 56 -30.72 3.22 25.24
N GLU A 57 -29.59 3.78 25.65
CA GLU A 57 -29.41 4.26 27.05
C GLU A 57 -30.40 5.37 27.38
N ASN A 58 -30.59 6.34 26.48
CA ASN A 58 -31.53 7.44 26.68
C ASN A 58 -32.99 6.97 26.74
N ALA A 59 -33.39 6.05 25.84
CA ALA A 59 -34.75 5.58 25.73
C ALA A 59 -35.16 4.69 26.91
N LYS A 60 -34.27 3.84 27.41
CA LYS A 60 -34.55 2.87 28.45
C LYS A 60 -34.21 3.39 29.85
N GLN A 61 -33.52 4.52 29.98
CA GLN A 61 -32.89 4.99 31.23
C GLN A 61 -32.12 3.85 31.94
N ALA A 62 -31.56 2.95 31.16
CA ALA A 62 -30.94 1.72 31.58
C ALA A 62 -29.42 1.85 31.68
N THR A 63 -28.81 0.99 32.47
CA THR A 63 -27.34 0.91 32.54
C THR A 63 -26.74 0.44 31.23
N THR A 64 -25.51 0.87 30.93
CA THR A 64 -24.77 0.45 29.73
C THR A 64 -24.75 -1.08 29.57
N SER A 65 -24.59 -1.84 30.65
CA SER A 65 -24.58 -3.31 30.58
C SER A 65 -25.91 -3.91 30.12
N ALA A 66 -27.03 -3.36 30.54
CA ALA A 66 -28.38 -3.82 30.13
C ALA A 66 -28.65 -3.46 28.64
N VAL A 67 -28.18 -2.30 28.19
CA VAL A 67 -28.29 -1.90 26.80
C VAL A 67 -27.40 -2.77 25.89
N LEU A 68 -26.18 -3.04 26.33
CA LEU A 68 -25.24 -3.87 25.55
C LEU A 68 -25.73 -5.33 25.43
N GLU A 69 -26.52 -5.83 26.41
CA GLU A 69 -27.16 -7.15 26.29
C GLU A 69 -28.06 -7.26 25.06
N THR A 70 -28.81 -6.21 24.77
CA THR A 70 -29.65 -6.13 23.54
C THR A 70 -28.85 -5.84 22.29
N LEU A 71 -27.82 -4.98 22.39
CA LEU A 71 -27.03 -4.57 21.23
C LEU A 71 -26.09 -5.67 20.73
N ARG A 72 -25.60 -6.55 21.59
CA ARG A 72 -24.72 -7.67 21.18
C ARG A 72 -25.39 -8.65 20.21
N GLU A 73 -26.74 -8.67 20.16
CA GLU A 73 -27.50 -9.49 19.22
C GLU A 73 -27.51 -8.89 17.81
N LYS A 74 -27.16 -7.61 17.68
CA LYS A 74 -26.97 -6.95 16.37
C LYS A 74 -25.59 -7.26 15.83
N ASP A 75 -25.51 -7.41 14.53
CA ASP A 75 -24.23 -7.60 13.86
C ASP A 75 -23.55 -6.22 13.64
N PHE A 76 -22.39 -6.05 14.27
CA PHE A 76 -21.47 -4.93 14.07
C PHE A 76 -20.19 -5.40 13.39
N GLY A 77 -20.23 -6.44 12.57
CA GLY A 77 -19.11 -6.96 11.81
C GLY A 77 -17.88 -7.25 12.67
N ASP A 78 -16.70 -6.79 12.25
CA ASP A 78 -15.43 -7.02 12.93
C ASP A 78 -15.34 -6.37 14.33
N LEU A 79 -16.29 -5.52 14.71
CA LEU A 79 -16.37 -4.91 16.05
C LEU A 79 -17.17 -5.77 17.04
N SER A 80 -18.05 -6.68 16.57
CA SER A 80 -18.92 -7.50 17.42
C SER A 80 -18.17 -8.29 18.51
N PRO A 81 -16.98 -8.89 18.25
CA PRO A 81 -16.22 -9.56 19.30
C PRO A 81 -15.77 -8.63 20.42
N ASN A 82 -15.40 -7.38 20.09
CA ASN A 82 -14.97 -6.37 21.06
C ASN A 82 -16.16 -5.90 21.91
N ILE A 83 -17.34 -5.70 21.31
CA ILE A 83 -18.58 -5.35 22.00
C ILE A 83 -18.98 -6.47 22.99
N ASN A 84 -18.87 -7.73 22.58
CA ASN A 84 -19.16 -8.86 23.46
C ASN A 84 -18.20 -8.94 24.65
N ARG A 85 -16.92 -8.58 24.48
CA ARG A 85 -15.95 -8.51 25.60
C ARG A 85 -16.28 -7.34 26.54
N LEU A 86 -16.60 -6.17 25.98
CA LEU A 86 -17.03 -5.02 26.76
C LEU A 86 -18.27 -5.35 27.61
N TYR A 87 -19.28 -5.97 26.99
CA TYR A 87 -20.47 -6.43 27.73
C TYR A 87 -20.13 -7.36 28.91
N ARG A 88 -19.29 -8.38 28.68
CA ARG A 88 -18.88 -9.32 29.71
C ARG A 88 -18.18 -8.64 30.88
N ARG A 89 -17.28 -7.68 30.60
CA ARG A 89 -16.58 -6.90 31.64
C ARG A 89 -17.56 -6.07 32.51
N LEU A 90 -18.45 -5.34 31.84
CA LEU A 90 -19.46 -4.54 32.57
C LEU A 90 -20.44 -5.39 33.32
N ARG A 91 -20.80 -6.58 32.84
CA ARG A 91 -21.65 -7.55 33.59
C ARG A 91 -20.94 -8.11 34.81
N MET A 92 -19.62 -8.28 34.76
CA MET A 92 -18.81 -8.67 35.92
C MET A 92 -18.57 -7.51 36.92
N ARG A 93 -19.21 -6.34 36.70
CA ARG A 93 -19.06 -5.13 37.50
C ARG A 93 -17.64 -4.59 37.59
N LEU A 94 -16.84 -4.81 36.52
CA LEU A 94 -15.58 -4.08 36.35
C LEU A 94 -15.86 -2.59 36.22
N ASP A 95 -14.90 -1.78 36.65
CA ASP A 95 -14.97 -0.33 36.48
C ASP A 95 -15.26 0.05 35.03
N PRO A 96 -16.29 0.89 34.78
CA PRO A 96 -16.63 1.27 33.41
C PRO A 96 -15.47 1.90 32.62
N ASP A 97 -14.66 2.74 33.25
CA ASP A 97 -13.56 3.42 32.60
C ASP A 97 -12.48 2.41 32.20
N GLN A 98 -12.18 1.44 33.05
CA GLN A 98 -11.27 0.34 32.73
C GLN A 98 -11.83 -0.55 31.62
N ALA A 99 -13.11 -0.92 31.68
CA ALA A 99 -13.74 -1.77 30.68
C ALA A 99 -13.72 -1.15 29.26
N TRP A 100 -13.98 0.15 29.17
CA TRP A 100 -13.90 0.91 27.94
C TRP A 100 -12.46 1.14 27.48
N GLY A 101 -11.53 1.35 28.42
CA GLY A 101 -10.09 1.43 28.11
C GLY A 101 -9.59 0.16 27.43
N GLU A 102 -9.93 -1.01 27.99
CA GLU A 102 -9.57 -2.29 27.38
C GLU A 102 -10.26 -2.54 26.03
N PHE A 103 -11.53 -2.15 25.88
CA PHE A 103 -12.23 -2.20 24.59
C PHE A 103 -11.50 -1.38 23.52
N SER A 104 -11.03 -0.20 23.89
CA SER A 104 -10.28 0.69 23.00
C SER A 104 -8.95 0.07 22.59
N ILE A 105 -8.19 -0.48 23.53
CA ILE A 105 -6.90 -1.16 23.27
C ILE A 105 -7.12 -2.38 22.36
N GLU A 106 -8.13 -3.19 22.63
CA GLU A 106 -8.44 -4.37 21.82
C GLU A 106 -8.93 -4.05 20.41
N SER A 107 -9.54 -2.89 20.21
CA SER A 107 -9.95 -2.42 18.88
C SER A 107 -8.73 -2.09 18.00
N ARG A 108 -7.58 -1.79 18.61
CA ARG A 108 -6.35 -1.31 17.97
C ARG A 108 -6.55 -0.03 17.17
N SER A 109 -7.66 0.69 17.37
CA SER A 109 -7.98 1.92 16.68
C SER A 109 -7.83 3.13 17.57
N TYR A 110 -6.97 4.05 17.15
CA TYR A 110 -6.84 5.35 17.82
C TYR A 110 -8.13 6.18 17.79
N LEU A 111 -8.91 6.09 16.70
CA LEU A 111 -10.18 6.80 16.59
C LEU A 111 -11.20 6.25 17.60
N ILE A 112 -11.36 4.92 17.66
CA ILE A 112 -12.27 4.29 18.62
C ILE A 112 -11.87 4.66 20.04
N GLN A 113 -10.57 4.70 20.34
CA GLN A 113 -10.08 5.12 21.64
C GLN A 113 -10.54 6.54 21.97
N LYS A 114 -10.24 7.51 21.11
CA LYS A 114 -10.55 8.92 21.35
C LYS A 114 -12.04 9.20 21.42
N PHE A 115 -12.83 8.62 20.55
CA PHE A 115 -14.28 8.79 20.56
C PHE A 115 -14.96 8.05 21.71
N SER A 116 -14.43 6.92 22.18
CA SER A 116 -14.89 6.25 23.39
C SER A 116 -14.61 7.09 24.65
N GLU A 117 -13.40 7.65 24.76
CA GLU A 117 -13.05 8.58 25.85
C GLU A 117 -14.00 9.79 25.86
N MET A 118 -14.27 10.41 24.70
CA MET A 118 -15.21 11.53 24.59
C MET A 118 -16.63 11.14 25.03
N PHE A 119 -17.12 9.95 24.66
CA PHE A 119 -18.42 9.46 25.09
C PHE A 119 -18.51 9.28 26.60
N LEU A 120 -17.48 8.67 27.20
CA LEU A 120 -17.43 8.45 28.66
C LEU A 120 -17.38 9.76 29.43
N VAL A 121 -16.50 10.67 29.06
CA VAL A 121 -16.38 11.99 29.72
C VAL A 121 -17.68 12.78 29.60
N GLY A 122 -18.27 12.83 28.40
CA GLY A 122 -19.53 13.52 28.19
C GLY A 122 -20.68 12.94 29.04
N ARG A 123 -20.71 11.61 29.19
CA ARG A 123 -21.68 10.93 30.05
C ARG A 123 -21.45 11.21 31.54
N GLN A 124 -20.19 11.19 31.99
CA GLN A 124 -19.85 11.51 33.41
C GLN A 124 -20.21 12.95 33.77
N MET A 125 -20.14 13.88 32.80
CA MET A 125 -20.59 15.25 32.97
C MET A 125 -22.13 15.43 32.96
N GLY A 126 -22.90 14.33 32.87
CA GLY A 126 -24.36 14.38 32.84
C GLY A 126 -24.95 14.70 31.48
N GLY A 127 -24.15 14.61 30.39
CA GLY A 127 -24.61 14.85 29.04
C GLY A 127 -25.66 13.85 28.55
N ASN A 128 -26.57 14.30 27.68
CA ASN A 128 -27.57 13.43 27.07
C ASN A 128 -26.87 12.39 26.16
N THR A 129 -26.96 11.11 26.55
CA THR A 129 -26.27 10.00 25.86
C THR A 129 -26.68 9.84 24.39
N LYS A 130 -27.94 10.13 24.05
CA LYS A 130 -28.42 10.12 22.66
C LYS A 130 -27.70 11.19 21.82
N LEU A 131 -27.66 12.42 22.32
CA LEU A 131 -27.01 13.52 21.64
C LEU A 131 -25.50 13.28 21.51
N LEU A 132 -24.84 12.79 22.56
CA LEU A 132 -23.43 12.40 22.53
C LEU A 132 -23.17 11.32 21.47
N GLY A 133 -23.98 10.27 21.42
CA GLY A 133 -23.88 9.22 20.43
C GLY A 133 -24.06 9.73 18.98
N GLU A 134 -25.01 10.66 18.76
CA GLU A 134 -25.24 11.29 17.46
C GLU A 134 -24.06 12.16 17.02
N ILE A 135 -23.57 13.03 17.91
CA ILE A 135 -22.43 13.92 17.61
C ILE A 135 -21.17 13.11 17.32
N ILE A 136 -20.84 12.14 18.17
CA ILE A 136 -19.66 11.29 18.01
C ILE A 136 -19.74 10.47 16.72
N SER A 137 -20.91 9.86 16.45
CA SER A 137 -21.15 9.12 15.22
C SER A 137 -21.01 10.00 13.98
N SER A 138 -21.54 11.22 14.00
CA SER A 138 -21.43 12.19 12.90
C SER A 138 -19.98 12.58 12.64
N ASN A 139 -19.25 12.95 13.70
CA ASN A 139 -17.84 13.35 13.60
C ASN A 139 -16.97 12.20 13.06
N MET A 140 -17.17 11.00 13.58
CA MET A 140 -16.40 9.84 13.12
C MET A 140 -16.70 9.48 11.66
N ASN A 141 -17.98 9.59 11.22
CA ASN A 141 -18.35 9.43 9.82
C ASN A 141 -17.68 10.47 8.92
N GLN A 142 -17.59 11.73 9.36
CA GLN A 142 -16.85 12.76 8.62
C GLN A 142 -15.37 12.41 8.47
N VAL A 143 -14.73 11.94 9.54
CA VAL A 143 -13.33 11.48 9.49
C VAL A 143 -13.17 10.31 8.51
N ASN A 144 -14.07 9.32 8.55
CA ASN A 144 -14.05 8.17 7.64
C ASN A 144 -14.28 8.60 6.17
N GLN A 145 -15.17 9.56 5.93
CA GLN A 145 -15.37 10.15 4.59
C GLN A 145 -14.12 10.85 4.08
N LEU A 146 -13.45 11.65 4.91
CA LEU A 146 -12.17 12.29 4.54
C LEU A 146 -11.08 11.27 4.23
N ARG A 147 -11.01 10.18 4.99
CA ARG A 147 -10.10 9.06 4.70
C ARG A 147 -10.41 8.41 3.35
N THR A 148 -11.69 8.19 3.05
CA THR A 148 -12.12 7.62 1.76
C THR A 148 -11.78 8.53 0.59
N GLN A 149 -12.02 9.84 0.72
CA GLN A 149 -11.66 10.83 -0.30
C GLN A 149 -10.15 10.86 -0.54
N ARG A 150 -9.35 10.86 0.55
CA ARG A 150 -7.89 10.76 0.45
C ARG A 150 -7.49 9.50 -0.32
N LYS A 151 -8.06 8.35 0.02
CA LYS A 151 -7.76 7.07 -0.64
C LYS A 151 -8.09 7.09 -2.13
N GLN A 152 -9.21 7.72 -2.52
CA GLN A 152 -9.57 7.90 -3.92
C GLN A 152 -8.55 8.77 -4.67
N ALA A 153 -8.16 9.91 -4.10
CA ALA A 153 -7.13 10.77 -4.67
C ALA A 153 -5.78 10.03 -4.80
N THR A 154 -5.38 9.28 -3.76
CA THR A 154 -4.18 8.46 -3.77
C THR A 154 -4.22 7.40 -4.86
N THR A 155 -5.37 6.74 -5.08
CA THR A 155 -5.52 5.71 -6.12
C THR A 155 -5.30 6.29 -7.53
N THR A 156 -5.80 7.51 -7.79
CA THR A 156 -5.56 8.20 -9.07
C THR A 156 -4.08 8.51 -9.28
N LEU A 157 -3.39 9.00 -8.25
CA LEU A 157 -1.95 9.28 -8.30
C LEU A 157 -1.12 8.00 -8.47
N ILE A 158 -1.51 6.91 -7.83
CA ILE A 158 -0.88 5.60 -8.00
C ILE A 158 -0.94 5.20 -9.49
N GLY A 159 -2.11 5.26 -10.12
CA GLY A 159 -2.27 4.94 -11.54
C GLY A 159 -1.34 5.76 -12.43
N LEU A 160 -1.22 7.07 -12.16
CA LEU A 160 -0.33 7.96 -12.87
C LEU A 160 1.15 7.58 -12.70
N LEU A 161 1.60 7.28 -11.48
CA LEU A 161 2.98 6.89 -11.20
C LEU A 161 3.34 5.56 -11.86
N TYR A 162 2.43 4.59 -11.89
CA TYR A 162 2.62 3.34 -12.63
C TYR A 162 2.74 3.59 -14.13
N GLY A 163 1.88 4.44 -14.70
CA GLY A 163 1.93 4.82 -16.11
C GLY A 163 3.24 5.51 -16.48
N ILE A 164 3.71 6.47 -15.68
CA ILE A 164 4.99 7.17 -15.90
C ILE A 164 6.15 6.20 -15.79
N THR A 165 6.17 5.30 -14.80
CA THR A 165 7.24 4.32 -14.64
C THR A 165 7.31 3.38 -15.84
N ALA A 166 6.17 2.87 -16.32
CA ALA A 166 6.13 2.02 -17.50
C ALA A 166 6.63 2.75 -18.75
N ALA A 167 6.13 3.97 -19.01
CA ALA A 167 6.52 4.77 -20.18
C ALA A 167 7.99 5.17 -20.15
N ALA A 168 8.50 5.59 -19.00
CA ALA A 168 9.91 5.96 -18.84
C ALA A 168 10.84 4.76 -19.05
N THR A 169 10.50 3.60 -18.45
CA THR A 169 11.28 2.37 -18.64
C THR A 169 11.29 1.95 -20.08
N PHE A 170 10.14 1.96 -20.75
CA PHE A 170 10.03 1.63 -22.16
C PHE A 170 10.91 2.56 -23.02
N ALA A 171 10.85 3.87 -22.79
CA ALA A 171 11.67 4.84 -23.53
C ALA A 171 13.17 4.63 -23.30
N PHE A 172 13.60 4.34 -22.08
CA PHE A 172 15.01 4.09 -21.77
C PHE A 172 15.54 2.83 -22.46
N PHE A 173 14.79 1.74 -22.43
CA PHE A 173 15.22 0.49 -23.04
C PHE A 173 15.13 0.51 -24.56
N ILE A 174 14.17 1.20 -25.18
CA ILE A 174 14.19 1.48 -26.61
C ILE A 174 15.45 2.28 -26.99
N GLY A 175 15.75 3.33 -26.21
CA GLY A 175 16.96 4.12 -26.45
C GLY A 175 18.24 3.28 -26.37
N LEU A 176 18.33 2.35 -25.41
CA LEU A 176 19.46 1.44 -25.29
C LEU A 176 19.57 0.51 -26.49
N GLU A 177 18.45 -0.08 -26.94
CA GLU A 177 18.47 -0.96 -28.11
C GLU A 177 18.81 -0.24 -29.41
N VAL A 178 18.39 1.01 -29.59
CA VAL A 178 18.82 1.84 -30.73
C VAL A 178 20.31 2.06 -30.69
N VAL A 179 20.90 2.30 -29.51
CA VAL A 179 22.36 2.43 -29.37
C VAL A 179 23.06 1.12 -29.70
N ASN A 180 22.55 -0.03 -29.29
CA ASN A 180 23.08 -1.35 -29.63
C ASN A 180 23.11 -1.56 -31.15
N ILE A 181 21.99 -1.27 -31.81
CA ILE A 181 21.88 -1.41 -33.30
C ILE A 181 22.87 -0.52 -33.99
N LEU A 182 23.02 0.74 -33.58
CA LEU A 182 23.98 1.67 -34.18
C LEU A 182 25.43 1.20 -33.96
N ALA A 183 25.73 0.63 -32.80
CA ALA A 183 27.04 0.06 -32.51
C ALA A 183 27.33 -1.14 -33.41
N ASP A 184 26.41 -2.09 -33.56
CA ASP A 184 26.56 -3.25 -34.46
C ASP A 184 26.66 -2.85 -35.93
N PHE A 185 25.88 -1.88 -36.37
CA PHE A 185 25.95 -1.34 -37.74
C PHE A 185 27.28 -0.67 -38.01
N SER A 186 27.83 0.08 -37.04
CA SER A 186 29.13 0.74 -37.20
C SER A 186 30.28 -0.26 -37.29
N THR A 187 30.24 -1.37 -36.57
CA THR A 187 31.25 -2.43 -36.64
C THR A 187 31.19 -3.15 -37.99
N THR A 188 29.99 -3.33 -38.56
CA THR A 188 29.79 -3.94 -39.87
C THR A 188 30.29 -3.05 -41.01
N LEU A 189 30.17 -1.72 -40.88
CA LEU A 189 30.64 -0.75 -41.89
C LEU A 189 32.16 -0.50 -41.86
N GLU A 190 32.83 -0.70 -40.73
CA GLU A 190 34.32 -0.62 -40.67
C GLU A 190 35.01 -1.65 -41.58
N VAL A 191 34.32 -2.73 -41.93
CA VAL A 191 34.80 -3.75 -42.87
C VAL A 191 34.69 -3.29 -44.33
N SER A 192 33.88 -2.27 -44.64
CA SER A 192 33.68 -1.74 -46.00
C SER A 192 34.23 -0.32 -46.11
N GLN A 193 35.46 -0.16 -46.62
CA GLN A 193 36.20 0.94 -47.23
C GLN A 193 35.71 2.41 -47.11
N PHE A 194 34.80 2.76 -46.24
CA PHE A 194 34.36 4.13 -45.98
C PHE A 194 34.83 4.60 -44.61
N ASN A 195 35.68 5.61 -44.58
CA ASN A 195 36.33 6.22 -43.41
C ASN A 195 35.31 7.01 -42.53
N ILE A 196 34.18 6.42 -42.19
CA ILE A 196 33.15 7.02 -41.32
C ILE A 196 33.52 6.84 -39.85
N GLY A 197 34.51 6.00 -39.53
CA GLY A 197 34.98 5.72 -38.16
C GLY A 197 35.58 6.91 -37.39
N GLN A 198 35.77 8.07 -38.03
CA GLN A 198 36.21 9.29 -37.34
C GLN A 198 35.08 10.10 -36.69
N ILE A 199 33.82 9.81 -36.98
CA ILE A 199 32.69 10.57 -36.45
C ILE A 199 32.00 9.83 -35.29
N ILE A 200 32.05 8.51 -35.31
CA ILE A 200 31.45 7.68 -34.28
C ILE A 200 32.53 6.74 -33.74
N HIS A 201 32.96 6.90 -32.49
CA HIS A 201 33.93 5.99 -31.87
C HIS A 201 33.13 4.85 -31.18
N PRO A 202 32.87 3.72 -31.86
CA PRO A 202 32.03 2.65 -31.35
C PRO A 202 32.69 1.83 -30.25
N GLY A 203 33.99 2.00 -30.03
CA GLY A 203 34.79 1.14 -29.15
C GLY A 203 34.73 1.46 -27.63
N GLN A 204 33.98 2.46 -27.19
CA GLN A 204 34.03 2.91 -25.77
C GLN A 204 32.72 2.78 -24.98
N TYR A 205 31.64 2.34 -25.58
CA TYR A 205 30.39 2.19 -24.83
C TYR A 205 30.34 0.81 -24.16
N ASN A 206 30.46 0.81 -22.84
CA ASN A 206 30.24 -0.39 -22.02
C ASN A 206 28.71 -0.59 -21.86
N ILE A 207 28.07 -1.24 -22.83
CA ILE A 207 26.63 -1.47 -22.89
C ILE A 207 26.10 -2.13 -21.64
N PRO A 208 26.75 -3.18 -21.08
CA PRO A 208 26.33 -3.75 -19.80
C PRO A 208 26.32 -2.74 -18.64
N LEU A 209 27.29 -1.82 -18.61
CA LEU A 209 27.32 -0.77 -17.59
C LEU A 209 26.12 0.17 -17.70
N ILE A 210 25.73 0.54 -18.93
CA ILE A 210 24.57 1.40 -19.16
C ILE A 210 23.29 0.69 -18.76
N GLU A 211 23.15 -0.60 -19.04
CA GLU A 211 22.00 -1.41 -18.61
C GLU A 211 21.88 -1.44 -17.08
N TYR A 212 22.98 -1.67 -16.37
CA TYR A 212 23.00 -1.60 -14.89
C TYR A 212 22.59 -0.22 -14.36
N LEU A 213 23.08 0.86 -14.97
CA LEU A 213 22.71 2.23 -14.58
C LEU A 213 21.22 2.49 -14.80
N LEU A 214 20.66 2.05 -15.92
CA LEU A 214 19.22 2.19 -16.20
C LEU A 214 18.38 1.41 -15.19
N LEU A 215 18.77 0.18 -14.86
CA LEU A 215 18.08 -0.61 -13.83
C LEU A 215 18.17 0.05 -12.44
N LEU A 216 19.30 0.67 -12.11
CA LEU A 216 19.45 1.43 -10.86
C LEU A 216 18.53 2.66 -10.85
N VAL A 217 18.40 3.37 -11.98
CA VAL A 217 17.46 4.50 -12.13
C VAL A 217 16.02 4.04 -11.92
N ILE A 218 15.63 2.88 -12.48
CA ILE A 218 14.28 2.31 -12.28
C ILE A 218 14.04 1.99 -10.81
N LEU A 219 15.01 1.36 -10.15
CA LEU A 219 14.92 1.02 -8.72
C LEU A 219 14.77 2.28 -7.86
N PHE A 220 15.57 3.30 -8.16
CA PHE A 220 15.50 4.59 -7.44
C PHE A 220 14.17 5.30 -7.68
N ASN A 221 13.67 5.31 -8.92
CA ASN A 221 12.35 5.85 -9.25
C ASN A 221 11.23 5.10 -8.53
N ALA A 222 11.30 3.77 -8.47
CA ALA A 222 10.34 2.94 -7.72
C ALA A 222 10.37 3.27 -6.22
N ALA A 223 11.55 3.47 -5.63
CA ALA A 223 11.70 3.85 -4.24
C ALA A 223 11.11 5.24 -3.94
N LEU A 224 11.42 6.23 -4.76
CA LEU A 224 10.85 7.59 -4.62
C LEU A 224 9.33 7.58 -4.76
N SER A 225 8.81 6.89 -5.77
CA SER A 225 7.36 6.74 -6.00
C SER A 225 6.67 6.04 -4.82
N ALA A 226 7.26 5.00 -4.26
CA ALA A 226 6.73 4.30 -3.08
C ALA A 226 6.70 5.19 -1.84
N VAL A 227 7.74 6.01 -1.62
CA VAL A 227 7.77 7.00 -0.52
C VAL A 227 6.72 8.07 -0.73
N MET A 228 6.55 8.57 -1.96
CA MET A 228 5.53 9.55 -2.30
C MET A 228 4.12 9.01 -2.05
N ILE A 229 3.81 7.81 -2.52
CA ILE A 229 2.53 7.14 -2.29
C ILE A 229 2.26 7.01 -0.78
N ARG A 230 3.26 6.54 -0.02
CA ARG A 230 3.15 6.42 1.44
C ARG A 230 2.79 7.75 2.11
N THR A 231 3.43 8.83 1.70
CA THR A 231 3.21 10.15 2.30
C THR A 231 1.79 10.65 2.04
N ILE A 232 1.29 10.45 0.83
CA ILE A 232 -0.05 10.86 0.42
C ILE A 232 -1.13 9.98 1.06
N ASP A 233 -0.88 8.67 1.18
CA ASP A 233 -1.81 7.70 1.79
C ASP A 233 -1.92 7.81 3.33
N GLY A 234 -1.19 8.74 3.94
CA GLY A 234 -1.26 9.00 5.38
C GLY A 234 -0.17 8.33 6.20
N GLY A 235 0.95 7.96 5.59
CA GLY A 235 2.14 7.44 6.26
C GLY A 235 2.15 5.93 6.50
N ASN A 236 1.22 5.21 5.89
CA ASN A 236 1.17 3.75 6.01
C ASN A 236 2.42 3.07 5.43
N LYS A 237 3.12 2.31 6.28
CA LYS A 237 4.34 1.59 5.86
C LYS A 237 4.03 0.44 4.91
N ALA A 238 2.88 -0.23 5.09
CA ALA A 238 2.47 -1.35 4.25
C ALA A 238 2.32 -0.94 2.78
N THR A 239 1.69 0.20 2.53
CA THR A 239 1.51 0.77 1.19
C THR A 239 2.85 0.99 0.49
N ALA A 240 3.86 1.51 1.21
CA ALA A 240 5.18 1.75 0.63
C ALA A 240 5.85 0.45 0.15
N TYR A 241 5.85 -0.61 0.96
CA TYR A 241 6.47 -1.88 0.59
C TYR A 241 5.80 -2.52 -0.62
N ILE A 242 4.48 -2.55 -0.65
CA ILE A 242 3.72 -3.15 -1.76
C ILE A 242 4.01 -2.40 -3.06
N HIS A 243 3.90 -1.06 -3.05
CA HIS A 243 4.09 -0.27 -4.26
C HIS A 243 5.54 -0.25 -4.74
N PHE A 244 6.52 -0.29 -3.83
CA PHE A 244 7.91 -0.42 -4.19
C PHE A 244 8.18 -1.70 -5.00
N VAL A 245 7.71 -2.85 -4.48
CA VAL A 245 7.87 -4.14 -5.17
C VAL A 245 7.15 -4.14 -6.50
N MET A 246 5.90 -3.69 -6.53
CA MET A 246 5.07 -3.69 -7.74
C MET A 246 5.64 -2.78 -8.83
N LEU A 247 6.14 -1.59 -8.48
CA LEU A 247 6.78 -0.66 -9.43
C LEU A 247 8.11 -1.21 -9.96
N THR A 248 8.91 -1.84 -9.08
CA THR A 248 10.15 -2.50 -9.51
C THR A 248 9.86 -3.65 -10.46
N TRP A 249 8.88 -4.48 -10.15
CA TRP A 249 8.48 -5.60 -11.03
C TRP A 249 7.93 -5.10 -12.37
N LEU A 250 7.10 -4.05 -12.34
CA LEU A 250 6.60 -3.43 -13.57
C LEU A 250 7.75 -2.93 -14.44
N GLY A 251 8.72 -2.21 -13.86
CA GLY A 251 9.90 -1.75 -14.57
C GLY A 251 10.71 -2.90 -15.17
N CYS A 252 10.96 -3.96 -14.39
CA CYS A 252 11.67 -5.14 -14.89
C CYS A 252 10.91 -5.85 -16.02
N LEU A 253 9.61 -6.00 -15.90
CA LEU A 253 8.77 -6.62 -16.95
C LEU A 253 8.78 -5.80 -18.24
N VAL A 254 8.64 -4.48 -18.13
CA VAL A 254 8.69 -3.58 -19.31
C VAL A 254 10.08 -3.63 -19.97
N ALA A 255 11.15 -3.68 -19.18
CA ALA A 255 12.51 -3.80 -19.69
C ALA A 255 12.71 -5.09 -20.50
N ILE A 256 12.28 -6.23 -19.96
CA ILE A 256 12.36 -7.52 -20.66
C ILE A 256 11.49 -7.51 -21.92
N PHE A 257 10.25 -7.04 -21.80
CA PHE A 257 9.32 -6.98 -22.93
C PHE A 257 9.87 -6.11 -24.08
N THR A 258 10.43 -4.95 -23.75
CA THR A 258 11.00 -4.04 -24.76
C THR A 258 12.16 -4.72 -25.53
N ARG A 259 13.03 -5.41 -24.81
CA ARG A 259 14.15 -6.13 -25.40
C ARG A 259 13.67 -7.24 -26.36
N GLU A 260 12.71 -8.06 -25.95
CA GLU A 260 12.14 -9.12 -26.78
C GLU A 260 11.43 -8.56 -28.02
N VAL A 261 10.64 -7.51 -27.87
CA VAL A 261 9.93 -6.90 -29.01
C VAL A 261 10.90 -6.32 -30.03
N VAL A 262 11.93 -5.63 -29.57
CA VAL A 262 12.94 -5.04 -30.50
C VAL A 262 13.73 -6.15 -31.16
N SER A 263 14.13 -7.22 -30.47
CA SER A 263 14.85 -8.34 -31.06
C SER A 263 14.02 -9.04 -32.14
N VAL A 264 12.73 -9.22 -31.97
CA VAL A 264 11.82 -9.84 -32.95
C VAL A 264 11.63 -8.94 -34.17
N ILE A 265 11.49 -7.60 -33.97
CA ILE A 265 11.32 -6.64 -35.10
C ILE A 265 12.58 -6.58 -35.97
N LEU A 266 13.76 -6.74 -35.40
CA LEU A 266 15.04 -6.67 -36.11
C LEU A 266 15.47 -8.01 -36.70
N ALA A 267 14.92 -9.12 -36.23
CA ALA A 267 15.15 -10.45 -36.82
C ALA A 267 14.37 -10.67 -38.14
N ILE A 268 13.50 -9.72 -38.52
CA ILE A 268 12.79 -9.66 -39.82
C ILE A 268 13.54 -8.74 -40.81
#